data_34337a6cac6739995f9cb69e1bf8f1a1
#
_entry.id   34337a6cac6739995f9cb69e1bf8f1a1
#
_cell.length_a   1.000
_cell.length_b   1.000
_cell.length_c   1.000
_cell.angle_alpha   90.00
_cell.angle_beta   90.00
_cell.angle_gamma   90.00
#
_symmetry.space_group_name_H-M   'P 1'
#
loop_
_entity.id
_entity.type
_entity.pdbx_description
1 polymer ?
#
loop_
_entity_poly.entity_id
_entity_poly.type
_entity_poly.pdbx_seq_one_letter_code
_entity_poly.pdbx_strand_id
1 'polypeptide(L)'
;MFAQPLFSKMDAPFWAAVKFVSEELGYTERRKGIVRIFTEDDIDKLCRNMNIAVSDDYIQAIAEYSRWRANTLNDVVRPNLMDVGQAKEVFEELYDLHQRKNYACKLPINKQSGRMKQVNFFTAIINIITEDTLSKMGIISHHPGFDDDPHGLVYVWDKQGQIVGAASRRFDGAFPSIYNPQIIWEIKEYYYATTFGSRVADGVYETQLDGFEFKDIYNRTNIKVYHVLFIDAYRTWWTQGKSYLCRIMDAMNSGLVDEVIVGKEVLTRWPEVLHERLR
;
A
#
# COMPACT_ATOMS: atom_id res chain seq x y z
N MET A 1 -7.29 -0.22 3.86
CA MET A 1 -7.80 1.15 3.51
C MET A 1 -8.00 1.26 2.02
N PHE A 2 -9.04 1.95 1.58
CA PHE A 2 -9.33 2.25 0.16
C PHE A 2 -9.59 3.76 -0.01
N ALA A 3 -9.51 4.23 -1.24
CA ALA A 3 -9.68 5.64 -1.55
C ALA A 3 -11.07 6.15 -1.13
N GLN A 4 -11.11 7.32 -0.50
CA GLN A 4 -12.35 7.97 -0.09
C GLN A 4 -13.08 8.49 -1.35
N PRO A 5 -14.35 8.09 -1.61
CA PRO A 5 -15.06 8.44 -2.83
C PRO A 5 -15.15 9.95 -3.11
N LEU A 6 -15.19 10.77 -2.06
CA LEU A 6 -15.21 12.23 -2.18
C LEU A 6 -13.92 12.76 -2.81
N PHE A 7 -12.76 12.27 -2.31
CA PHE A 7 -11.45 12.78 -2.73
C PHE A 7 -10.91 12.08 -3.97
N SER A 8 -11.26 10.80 -4.19
CA SER A 8 -10.78 10.04 -5.36
C SER A 8 -11.24 10.59 -6.72
N LYS A 9 -12.23 11.48 -6.72
CA LYS A 9 -12.75 12.16 -7.92
C LYS A 9 -12.09 13.52 -8.17
N MET A 10 -11.24 13.97 -7.24
CA MET A 10 -10.56 15.26 -7.38
C MET A 10 -9.49 15.18 -8.47
N ASP A 11 -9.30 16.29 -9.15
CA ASP A 11 -8.42 16.42 -10.30
C ASP A 11 -6.92 16.60 -9.93
N ALA A 12 -6.08 16.64 -10.93
CA ALA A 12 -4.64 16.77 -10.74
C ALA A 12 -4.23 18.10 -10.07
N PRO A 13 -4.83 19.29 -10.39
CA PRO A 13 -4.59 20.53 -9.66
C PRO A 13 -4.87 20.46 -8.16
N PHE A 14 -5.96 19.79 -7.76
CA PHE A 14 -6.26 19.57 -6.34
C PHE A 14 -5.13 18.77 -5.65
N TRP A 15 -4.69 17.67 -6.25
CA TRP A 15 -3.61 16.85 -5.68
C TRP A 15 -2.25 17.58 -5.65
N ALA A 16 -2.00 18.44 -6.63
CA ALA A 16 -0.83 19.32 -6.61
C ALA A 16 -0.90 20.31 -5.43
N ALA A 17 -2.07 20.91 -5.18
CA ALA A 17 -2.28 21.81 -4.05
C ALA A 17 -2.19 21.07 -2.69
N VAL A 18 -2.76 19.89 -2.54
CA VAL A 18 -2.58 19.03 -1.35
C VAL A 18 -1.10 18.77 -1.06
N LYS A 19 -0.33 18.43 -2.09
CA LYS A 19 1.10 18.18 -1.97
C LYS A 19 1.85 19.44 -1.56
N PHE A 20 1.60 20.56 -2.22
CA PHE A 20 2.18 21.87 -1.91
C PHE A 20 1.92 22.25 -0.44
N VAL A 21 0.66 22.27 -0.01
CA VAL A 21 0.27 22.63 1.35
C VAL A 21 0.93 21.71 2.38
N SER A 22 0.97 20.41 2.08
CA SER A 22 1.55 19.42 3.00
C SER A 22 3.07 19.53 3.13
N GLU A 23 3.78 19.88 2.06
CA GLU A 23 5.25 20.09 2.12
C GLU A 23 5.58 21.39 2.87
N GLU A 24 4.87 22.49 2.59
CA GLU A 24 5.19 23.78 3.18
C GLU A 24 4.76 23.89 4.66
N LEU A 25 3.59 23.38 5.03
CA LEU A 25 3.12 23.40 6.42
C LEU A 25 3.66 22.24 7.26
N GLY A 26 4.17 21.19 6.60
CA GLY A 26 4.65 19.95 7.23
C GLY A 26 3.53 18.96 7.54
N TYR A 27 3.76 17.70 7.21
CA TYR A 27 2.79 16.60 7.37
C TYR A 27 2.45 16.26 8.81
N THR A 28 3.29 16.64 9.78
CA THR A 28 3.19 16.13 11.16
C THR A 28 3.41 17.21 12.20
N GLU A 29 2.74 17.09 13.34
CA GLU A 29 3.01 17.84 14.55
C GLU A 29 4.06 17.07 15.40
N ARG A 30 5.34 17.39 15.20
CA ARG A 30 6.45 16.64 15.82
C ARG A 30 6.36 16.52 17.32
N ARG A 31 5.95 17.61 18.03
CA ARG A 31 5.82 17.63 19.50
C ARG A 31 4.73 16.70 20.02
N LYS A 32 3.63 16.57 19.27
CA LYS A 32 2.49 15.70 19.64
C LYS A 32 2.63 14.28 19.06
N GLY A 33 3.55 14.07 18.10
CA GLY A 33 3.75 12.77 17.48
C GLY A 33 2.57 12.31 16.60
N ILE A 34 1.76 13.23 16.07
CA ILE A 34 0.56 12.95 15.28
C ILE A 34 0.66 13.54 13.86
N VAL A 35 -0.19 13.08 12.97
CA VAL A 35 -0.40 13.69 11.66
C VAL A 35 -1.14 15.01 11.83
N ARG A 36 -0.67 16.04 11.11
CA ARG A 36 -1.21 17.40 11.21
C ARG A 36 -2.52 17.56 10.45
N ILE A 37 -3.43 18.32 11.03
CA ILE A 37 -4.65 18.83 10.38
C ILE A 37 -4.39 20.28 10.00
N PHE A 38 -4.71 20.64 8.76
CA PHE A 38 -4.65 22.01 8.29
C PHE A 38 -6.03 22.66 8.42
N THR A 39 -6.06 23.92 8.88
CA THR A 39 -7.26 24.74 8.82
C THR A 39 -7.29 25.52 7.51
N GLU A 40 -8.47 25.99 7.10
CA GLU A 40 -8.60 26.88 5.94
C GLU A 40 -7.74 28.14 6.09
N ASP A 41 -7.69 28.70 7.30
CA ASP A 41 -6.85 29.87 7.63
C ASP A 41 -5.34 29.60 7.51
N ASP A 42 -4.87 28.40 7.89
CA ASP A 42 -3.48 27.98 7.68
C ASP A 42 -3.13 27.96 6.18
N ILE A 43 -4.03 27.39 5.36
CA ILE A 43 -3.86 27.25 3.91
C ILE A 43 -3.90 28.62 3.23
N ASP A 44 -4.88 29.43 3.54
CA ASP A 44 -5.05 30.76 2.98
C ASP A 44 -3.84 31.67 3.31
N LYS A 45 -3.38 31.67 4.55
CA LYS A 45 -2.16 32.39 4.95
C LYS A 45 -0.93 31.92 4.19
N LEU A 46 -0.76 30.61 4.00
CA LEU A 46 0.33 30.06 3.20
C LEU A 46 0.26 30.58 1.76
N CYS A 47 -0.91 30.46 1.12
CA CYS A 47 -1.13 30.89 -0.26
C CYS A 47 -0.83 32.39 -0.45
N ARG A 48 -1.29 33.25 0.45
CA ARG A 48 -0.97 34.69 0.42
C ARG A 48 0.51 34.97 0.57
N ASN A 49 1.18 34.31 1.53
CA ASN A 49 2.61 34.50 1.79
C ASN A 49 3.48 34.08 0.61
N MET A 50 3.05 33.04 -0.13
CA MET A 50 3.77 32.49 -1.28
C MET A 50 3.34 33.12 -2.60
N ASN A 51 2.33 34.01 -2.57
CA ASN A 51 1.72 34.62 -3.77
C ASN A 51 1.21 33.56 -4.76
N ILE A 52 0.56 32.50 -4.23
CA ILE A 52 -0.02 31.40 -5.01
C ILE A 52 -1.54 31.49 -4.91
N ALA A 53 -2.21 31.37 -6.05
CA ALA A 53 -3.67 31.31 -6.11
C ALA A 53 -4.17 29.87 -6.00
N VAL A 54 -4.99 29.61 -4.98
CA VAL A 54 -5.76 28.37 -4.81
C VAL A 54 -7.23 28.80 -4.63
N SER A 55 -8.16 28.16 -5.32
CA SER A 55 -9.58 28.52 -5.19
C SER A 55 -10.12 28.23 -3.78
N ASP A 56 -11.12 28.98 -3.34
CA ASP A 56 -11.75 28.81 -2.02
C ASP A 56 -12.31 27.38 -1.86
N ASP A 57 -12.91 26.80 -2.92
CA ASP A 57 -13.40 25.42 -2.93
C ASP A 57 -12.27 24.41 -2.67
N TYR A 58 -11.07 24.65 -3.22
CA TYR A 58 -9.92 23.79 -2.95
C TYR A 58 -9.37 24.01 -1.54
N ILE A 59 -9.34 25.22 -1.02
CA ILE A 59 -8.90 25.49 0.36
C ILE A 59 -9.76 24.70 1.34
N GLN A 60 -11.09 24.76 1.20
CA GLN A 60 -12.02 24.00 2.00
C GLN A 60 -11.78 22.47 1.84
N ALA A 61 -11.74 21.98 0.60
CA ALA A 61 -11.56 20.55 0.31
C ALA A 61 -10.22 20.02 0.82
N ILE A 62 -9.13 20.80 0.76
CA ILE A 62 -7.81 20.42 1.31
C ILE A 62 -7.86 20.35 2.84
N ALA A 63 -8.55 21.30 3.50
CA ALA A 63 -8.73 21.27 4.95
C ALA A 63 -9.51 20.02 5.39
N GLU A 64 -10.61 19.70 4.69
CA GLU A 64 -11.43 18.50 4.93
C GLU A 64 -10.62 17.21 4.69
N TYR A 65 -9.89 17.13 3.56
CA TYR A 65 -9.00 16.02 3.25
C TYR A 65 -7.92 15.83 4.31
N SER A 66 -7.28 16.91 4.74
CA SER A 66 -6.23 16.85 5.76
C SER A 66 -6.75 16.28 7.08
N ARG A 67 -7.97 16.66 7.47
CA ARG A 67 -8.65 16.15 8.67
C ARG A 67 -8.98 14.67 8.52
N TRP A 68 -9.56 14.26 7.40
CA TRP A 68 -9.84 12.85 7.12
C TRP A 68 -8.56 12.02 7.12
N ARG A 69 -7.50 12.46 6.41
CA ARG A 69 -6.19 11.80 6.37
C ARG A 69 -5.59 11.65 7.76
N ALA A 70 -5.60 12.72 8.55
CA ALA A 70 -5.04 12.71 9.90
C ALA A 70 -5.81 11.75 10.82
N ASN A 71 -7.14 11.81 10.83
CA ASN A 71 -7.97 10.91 11.65
C ASN A 71 -7.76 9.45 11.23
N THR A 72 -7.79 9.15 9.94
CA THR A 72 -7.54 7.79 9.45
C THR A 72 -6.16 7.28 9.87
N LEU A 73 -5.12 8.08 9.74
CA LEU A 73 -3.76 7.68 10.12
C LEU A 73 -3.58 7.57 11.63
N ASN A 74 -4.11 8.52 12.41
CA ASN A 74 -3.95 8.52 13.85
C ASN A 74 -4.78 7.43 14.55
N ASP A 75 -6.02 7.20 14.10
CA ASP A 75 -7.02 6.44 14.84
C ASP A 75 -7.27 5.04 14.25
N VAL A 76 -6.98 4.84 12.96
CA VAL A 76 -7.18 3.55 12.28
C VAL A 76 -5.84 2.89 11.93
N VAL A 77 -4.95 3.58 11.23
CA VAL A 77 -3.69 2.99 10.75
C VAL A 77 -2.74 2.70 11.90
N ARG A 78 -2.54 3.67 12.77
CA ARG A 78 -1.60 3.55 13.90
C ARG A 78 -1.84 2.31 14.77
N PRO A 79 -3.07 1.99 15.24
CA PRO A 79 -3.29 0.83 16.09
C PRO A 79 -3.19 -0.51 15.36
N ASN A 80 -3.26 -0.52 14.03
CA ASN A 80 -3.11 -1.72 13.22
C ASN A 80 -1.66 -2.10 12.92
N LEU A 81 -0.74 -1.12 12.94
CA LEU A 81 0.68 -1.40 12.73
C LEU A 81 1.24 -2.27 13.87
N MET A 82 1.93 -3.35 13.49
CA MET A 82 2.55 -4.29 14.42
C MET A 82 4.03 -3.94 14.68
N ASP A 83 4.52 -4.30 15.83
CA ASP A 83 5.95 -4.52 16.04
C ASP A 83 6.34 -5.96 15.65
N VAL A 84 7.64 -6.25 15.69
CA VAL A 84 8.15 -7.56 15.29
C VAL A 84 7.65 -8.70 16.18
N GLY A 85 7.41 -8.44 17.46
CA GLY A 85 6.89 -9.44 18.41
C GLY A 85 5.45 -9.81 18.07
N GLN A 86 4.60 -8.81 17.85
CA GLN A 86 3.21 -9.01 17.45
C GLN A 86 3.10 -9.70 16.08
N ALA A 87 3.93 -9.31 15.11
CA ALA A 87 3.94 -9.98 13.80
C ALA A 87 4.38 -11.44 13.89
N LYS A 88 5.32 -11.75 14.79
CA LYS A 88 5.76 -13.12 15.06
C LYS A 88 4.64 -13.94 15.69
N GLU A 89 3.92 -13.42 16.67
CA GLU A 89 2.78 -14.10 17.30
C GLU A 89 1.71 -14.48 16.26
N VAL A 90 1.29 -13.51 15.43
CA VAL A 90 0.33 -13.76 14.34
C VAL A 90 0.86 -14.79 13.34
N PHE A 91 2.15 -14.71 12.99
CA PHE A 91 2.75 -15.68 12.10
C PHE A 91 2.74 -17.10 12.70
N GLU A 92 3.07 -17.27 13.98
CA GLU A 92 3.11 -18.59 14.64
C GLU A 92 1.72 -19.28 14.60
N GLU A 93 0.64 -18.53 14.85
CA GLU A 93 -0.74 -19.04 14.73
C GLU A 93 -1.06 -19.50 13.28
N LEU A 94 -0.68 -18.71 12.30
CA LEU A 94 -0.91 -19.03 10.88
C LEU A 94 0.05 -20.14 10.38
N TYR A 95 1.24 -20.25 10.93
CA TYR A 95 2.18 -21.31 10.60
C TYR A 95 1.61 -22.68 10.97
N ASP A 96 0.93 -22.82 12.10
CA ASP A 96 0.23 -24.05 12.47
C ASP A 96 -0.87 -24.40 11.45
N LEU A 97 -1.58 -23.40 10.92
CA LEU A 97 -2.54 -23.60 9.84
C LEU A 97 -1.85 -24.08 8.56
N HIS A 98 -0.75 -23.41 8.16
CA HIS A 98 0.05 -23.76 6.99
C HIS A 98 0.50 -25.22 7.04
N GLN A 99 1.02 -25.67 8.19
CA GLN A 99 1.45 -27.06 8.38
C GLN A 99 0.28 -28.06 8.32
N ARG A 100 -0.80 -27.78 9.05
CA ARG A 100 -1.98 -28.68 9.08
C ARG A 100 -2.66 -28.83 7.72
N LYS A 101 -2.68 -27.79 6.92
CA LYS A 101 -3.27 -27.77 5.58
C LYS A 101 -2.32 -28.19 4.49
N ASN A 102 -1.04 -28.37 4.82
CA ASN A 102 0.03 -28.65 3.87
C ASN A 102 0.08 -27.64 2.71
N TYR A 103 -0.02 -26.35 3.05
CA TYR A 103 0.08 -25.26 2.06
C TYR A 103 1.49 -25.20 1.46
N ALA A 104 1.55 -24.80 0.20
CA ALA A 104 2.79 -24.78 -0.59
C ALA A 104 3.39 -23.37 -0.73
N CYS A 105 2.68 -22.32 -0.26
CA CYS A 105 3.18 -20.96 -0.36
C CYS A 105 4.49 -20.79 0.40
N LYS A 106 5.37 -19.95 -0.17
CA LYS A 106 6.69 -19.70 0.40
C LYS A 106 6.61 -18.92 1.70
N LEU A 107 7.50 -19.28 2.63
CA LEU A 107 7.75 -18.53 3.86
C LEU A 107 9.13 -17.86 3.72
N PRO A 108 9.21 -16.66 3.13
CA PRO A 108 10.49 -16.06 2.75
C PRO A 108 11.36 -15.76 3.95
N ILE A 109 12.67 -15.95 3.80
CA ILE A 109 13.66 -15.67 4.84
C ILE A 109 14.23 -14.28 4.63
N ASN A 110 14.32 -13.51 5.71
CA ASN A 110 14.94 -12.19 5.68
C ASN A 110 16.42 -12.28 5.33
N LYS A 111 16.80 -11.75 4.17
CA LYS A 111 18.18 -11.72 3.67
C LYS A 111 18.94 -10.46 4.08
N GLN A 112 18.26 -9.47 4.68
CA GLN A 112 18.81 -8.12 4.84
C GLN A 112 19.87 -7.96 5.94
N SER A 113 19.99 -8.92 6.86
CA SER A 113 20.86 -8.74 8.04
C SER A 113 22.09 -9.64 8.08
N GLY A 114 22.40 -10.40 7.03
CA GLY A 114 23.59 -11.26 6.95
C GLY A 114 23.73 -12.35 8.06
N ARG A 115 23.09 -12.20 9.20
CA ARG A 115 23.13 -13.07 10.38
C ARG A 115 21.77 -13.63 10.81
N MET A 116 20.65 -13.03 10.37
CA MET A 116 19.32 -13.46 10.80
C MET A 116 18.68 -14.31 9.69
N LYS A 117 18.56 -15.59 9.93
CA LYS A 117 17.75 -16.55 9.16
C LYS A 117 16.30 -16.54 9.67
N GLN A 118 15.75 -15.35 9.93
CA GLN A 118 14.37 -15.23 10.38
C GLN A 118 13.43 -15.09 9.18
N VAL A 119 12.23 -15.62 9.35
CA VAL A 119 11.15 -15.46 8.35
C VAL A 119 10.77 -13.99 8.25
N ASN A 120 10.45 -13.52 7.07
CA ASN A 120 9.74 -12.28 6.85
C ASN A 120 8.29 -12.51 7.29
N PHE A 121 7.98 -12.14 8.54
CA PHE A 121 6.72 -12.53 9.18
C PHE A 121 5.52 -11.99 8.42
N PHE A 122 5.51 -10.72 8.04
CA PHE A 122 4.37 -10.12 7.39
C PHE A 122 4.16 -10.69 5.99
N THR A 123 5.23 -10.88 5.23
CA THR A 123 5.17 -11.54 3.92
C THR A 123 4.64 -12.98 4.04
N ALA A 124 5.11 -13.73 5.02
CA ALA A 124 4.62 -15.10 5.25
C ALA A 124 3.14 -15.13 5.66
N ILE A 125 2.69 -14.19 6.51
CA ILE A 125 1.28 -14.00 6.88
C ILE A 125 0.43 -13.77 5.63
N ILE A 126 0.85 -12.86 4.75
CA ILE A 126 0.14 -12.55 3.50
C ILE A 126 0.04 -13.79 2.62
N ASN A 127 1.14 -14.51 2.43
CA ASN A 127 1.16 -15.71 1.59
C ASN A 127 0.24 -16.81 2.13
N ILE A 128 0.27 -17.08 3.44
CA ILE A 128 -0.59 -18.11 4.06
C ILE A 128 -2.07 -17.72 3.93
N ILE A 129 -2.43 -16.46 4.22
CA ILE A 129 -3.81 -15.97 4.09
C ILE A 129 -4.28 -16.04 2.64
N THR A 130 -3.41 -15.72 1.68
CA THR A 130 -3.73 -15.79 0.26
C THR A 130 -4.08 -17.22 -0.13
N GLU A 131 -3.20 -18.20 0.14
CA GLU A 131 -3.46 -19.61 -0.19
C GLU A 131 -4.69 -20.16 0.53
N ASP A 132 -4.86 -19.85 1.82
CA ASP A 132 -6.05 -20.27 2.60
C ASP A 132 -7.35 -19.73 2.01
N THR A 133 -7.35 -18.45 1.63
CA THR A 133 -8.54 -17.80 1.06
C THR A 133 -8.87 -18.38 -0.33
N LEU A 134 -7.87 -18.47 -1.21
CA LEU A 134 -8.06 -19.03 -2.56
C LEU A 134 -8.51 -20.50 -2.49
N SER A 135 -7.96 -21.27 -1.56
CA SER A 135 -8.37 -22.65 -1.31
C SER A 135 -9.83 -22.76 -0.85
N LYS A 136 -10.26 -21.90 0.08
CA LYS A 136 -11.65 -21.83 0.56
C LYS A 136 -12.61 -21.38 -0.52
N MET A 137 -12.19 -20.54 -1.44
CA MET A 137 -12.97 -20.12 -2.60
C MET A 137 -13.10 -21.20 -3.67
N GLY A 138 -12.24 -22.21 -3.65
CA GLY A 138 -12.22 -23.29 -4.65
C GLY A 138 -11.78 -22.85 -6.04
N ILE A 139 -11.06 -21.71 -6.15
CA ILE A 139 -10.64 -21.14 -7.44
C ILE A 139 -9.23 -21.54 -7.87
N ILE A 140 -8.44 -22.13 -6.98
CA ILE A 140 -7.09 -22.63 -7.29
C ILE A 140 -7.15 -24.07 -7.77
N SER A 141 -6.48 -24.37 -8.88
CA SER A 141 -6.35 -25.71 -9.45
C SER A 141 -5.05 -26.42 -9.05
N HIS A 142 -4.10 -25.67 -8.48
CA HIS A 142 -2.82 -26.15 -7.99
C HIS A 142 -2.37 -25.30 -6.80
N HIS A 143 -1.47 -25.78 -5.99
CA HIS A 143 -0.93 -25.04 -4.85
C HIS A 143 0.41 -24.39 -5.20
N PRO A 144 0.64 -23.12 -4.79
CA PRO A 144 -0.25 -22.22 -4.03
C PRO A 144 -1.31 -21.51 -4.89
N GLY A 145 -1.28 -21.63 -6.22
CA GLY A 145 -2.25 -21.05 -7.14
C GLY A 145 -2.09 -19.55 -7.41
N PHE A 146 -0.96 -18.98 -7.00
CA PHE A 146 -0.56 -17.60 -7.24
C PHE A 146 0.97 -17.49 -7.22
N ASP A 147 1.51 -16.37 -7.71
CA ASP A 147 2.95 -16.09 -7.60
C ASP A 147 3.23 -15.41 -6.26
N ASP A 148 3.93 -16.12 -5.37
CA ASP A 148 4.24 -15.77 -3.98
C ASP A 148 5.67 -15.26 -3.74
N ASP A 149 6.48 -15.19 -4.78
CA ASP A 149 7.86 -14.66 -4.82
C ASP A 149 8.31 -14.65 -6.29
N PRO A 150 7.68 -13.82 -7.14
CA PRO A 150 7.98 -13.82 -8.56
C PRO A 150 9.36 -13.25 -8.86
N HIS A 151 10.08 -13.89 -9.78
CA HIS A 151 11.41 -13.48 -10.23
C HIS A 151 11.40 -12.70 -11.56
N GLY A 152 10.22 -12.58 -12.21
CA GLY A 152 10.00 -11.85 -13.44
C GLY A 152 9.29 -10.51 -13.25
N LEU A 153 9.16 -9.77 -14.34
CA LEU A 153 8.32 -8.58 -14.39
C LEU A 153 6.87 -8.97 -14.64
N VAL A 154 5.96 -8.10 -14.29
CA VAL A 154 4.55 -8.22 -14.67
C VAL A 154 4.37 -7.83 -16.13
N TYR A 155 3.63 -8.64 -16.86
CA TYR A 155 3.24 -8.38 -18.24
C TYR A 155 1.72 -8.42 -18.39
N VAL A 156 1.18 -7.46 -19.16
CA VAL A 156 -0.25 -7.37 -19.46
C VAL A 156 -0.45 -7.49 -20.97
N TRP A 157 -1.36 -8.33 -21.40
CA TRP A 157 -1.76 -8.48 -22.78
C TRP A 157 -3.26 -8.38 -22.99
N ASP A 158 -3.64 -8.03 -24.20
CA ASP A 158 -5.03 -7.89 -24.61
C ASP A 158 -5.68 -9.25 -24.95
N LYS A 159 -6.95 -9.19 -25.37
CA LYS A 159 -7.71 -10.39 -25.80
C LYS A 159 -7.14 -11.08 -27.05
N GLN A 160 -6.32 -10.39 -27.83
CA GLN A 160 -5.63 -10.89 -29.02
C GLN A 160 -4.28 -11.52 -28.67
N GLY A 161 -3.85 -11.46 -27.40
CA GLY A 161 -2.57 -11.96 -26.93
C GLY A 161 -1.38 -11.02 -27.20
N GLN A 162 -1.64 -9.76 -27.55
CA GLN A 162 -0.59 -8.76 -27.75
C GLN A 162 -0.19 -8.15 -26.41
N ILE A 163 1.12 -8.06 -26.14
CA ILE A 163 1.62 -7.37 -24.94
C ILE A 163 1.32 -5.88 -25.08
N VAL A 164 0.54 -5.35 -24.15
CA VAL A 164 0.10 -3.95 -24.10
C VAL A 164 0.68 -3.17 -22.93
N GLY A 165 1.33 -3.86 -21.99
CA GLY A 165 1.99 -3.25 -20.84
C GLY A 165 2.96 -4.19 -20.16
N ALA A 166 3.95 -3.59 -19.49
CA ALA A 166 4.88 -4.27 -18.61
C ALA A 166 5.24 -3.36 -17.44
N ALA A 167 5.43 -3.92 -16.27
CA ALA A 167 5.94 -3.16 -15.13
C ALA A 167 7.46 -2.98 -15.23
N SER A 168 7.98 -1.87 -14.74
CA SER A 168 9.43 -1.58 -14.73
C SER A 168 10.18 -2.34 -13.63
N ARG A 169 9.47 -2.90 -12.65
CA ARG A 169 10.04 -3.62 -11.50
C ARG A 169 9.24 -4.87 -11.15
N ARG A 170 9.83 -5.72 -10.32
CA ARG A 170 9.16 -6.91 -9.79
C ARG A 170 8.26 -6.54 -8.61
N PHE A 171 7.19 -7.30 -8.44
CA PHE A 171 6.28 -7.25 -7.30
C PHE A 171 6.55 -8.41 -6.35
N ASP A 172 6.05 -8.31 -5.11
CA ASP A 172 6.18 -9.37 -4.11
C ASP A 172 5.14 -10.48 -4.31
N GLY A 173 4.07 -10.22 -5.07
CA GLY A 173 3.13 -11.24 -5.46
C GLY A 173 2.16 -10.82 -6.55
N ALA A 174 1.51 -11.82 -7.17
CA ALA A 174 0.52 -11.62 -8.22
C ALA A 174 -0.49 -12.78 -8.28
N PHE A 175 -1.74 -12.47 -8.63
CA PHE A 175 -2.76 -13.48 -8.89
C PHE A 175 -3.37 -13.30 -10.29
N PRO A 176 -3.54 -14.36 -11.08
CA PRO A 176 -3.07 -15.74 -10.84
C PRO A 176 -1.55 -15.89 -10.97
N SER A 177 -0.88 -15.02 -11.70
CA SER A 177 0.58 -14.97 -11.89
C SER A 177 1.02 -13.58 -12.37
N ILE A 178 2.33 -13.36 -12.54
CA ILE A 178 2.88 -12.13 -13.14
C ILE A 178 2.50 -11.97 -14.62
N TYR A 179 1.95 -13.01 -15.23
CA TYR A 179 1.49 -13.01 -16.61
C TYR A 179 -0.01 -12.71 -16.67
N ASN A 180 -0.36 -11.49 -17.06
CA ASN A 180 -1.73 -10.99 -17.15
C ASN A 180 -2.51 -11.03 -15.82
N PRO A 181 -1.97 -10.47 -14.72
CA PRO A 181 -2.56 -10.57 -13.40
C PRO A 181 -3.88 -9.80 -13.29
N GLN A 182 -4.75 -10.29 -12.44
CA GLN A 182 -5.93 -9.56 -11.96
C GLN A 182 -5.57 -8.66 -10.77
N ILE A 183 -4.70 -9.18 -9.88
CA ILE A 183 -4.21 -8.47 -8.69
C ILE A 183 -2.70 -8.61 -8.64
N ILE A 184 -2.03 -7.51 -8.27
CA ILE A 184 -0.62 -7.48 -7.90
C ILE A 184 -0.48 -6.83 -6.52
N TRP A 185 0.57 -7.19 -5.82
CA TRP A 185 0.85 -6.57 -4.54
C TRP A 185 2.34 -6.39 -4.28
N GLU A 186 2.62 -5.34 -3.53
CA GLU A 186 3.93 -4.99 -3.00
C GLU A 186 3.89 -5.01 -1.48
N ILE A 187 4.94 -5.47 -0.82
CA ILE A 187 5.03 -5.60 0.63
C ILE A 187 6.18 -4.76 1.17
N LYS A 188 5.88 -3.81 2.03
CA LYS A 188 6.87 -2.97 2.70
C LYS A 188 6.96 -3.32 4.18
N GLU A 189 7.61 -4.46 4.45
CA GLU A 189 7.91 -5.00 5.77
C GLU A 189 9.26 -4.50 6.28
N TYR A 190 9.27 -3.59 7.26
CA TYR A 190 10.50 -2.91 7.70
C TYR A 190 10.80 -3.08 9.19
N TYR A 191 10.56 -4.26 9.78
CA TYR A 191 10.84 -4.50 11.21
C TYR A 191 12.31 -4.35 11.58
N TYR A 192 13.21 -4.68 10.68
CA TYR A 192 14.66 -4.73 10.93
C TYR A 192 15.44 -3.65 10.18
N ALA A 193 14.78 -2.67 9.60
CA ALA A 193 15.45 -1.61 8.86
C ALA A 193 16.29 -0.75 9.82
N THR A 194 17.60 -0.83 9.69
CA THR A 194 18.56 -0.02 10.46
C THR A 194 18.77 1.37 9.87
N THR A 195 18.49 1.55 8.59
CA THR A 195 18.62 2.83 7.87
C THR A 195 17.23 3.35 7.51
N PHE A 196 16.72 4.24 8.36
CA PHE A 196 15.55 5.05 8.03
C PHE A 196 15.92 6.11 7.00
N GLY A 197 15.08 6.37 6.03
CA GLY A 197 15.23 7.45 5.06
C GLY A 197 15.11 6.94 3.63
N SER A 198 16.16 6.39 3.04
CA SER A 198 16.13 5.99 1.63
C SER A 198 15.09 4.91 1.34
N ARG A 199 15.09 3.80 2.09
CA ARG A 199 14.16 2.68 1.82
C ARG A 199 12.68 3.02 1.95
N VAL A 200 12.32 3.84 2.95
CA VAL A 200 10.92 4.23 3.16
C VAL A 200 10.50 5.23 2.08
N ALA A 201 11.40 6.15 1.73
CA ALA A 201 11.18 7.07 0.61
C ALA A 201 11.07 6.33 -0.72
N ASP A 202 12.02 5.41 -0.99
CA ASP A 202 12.02 4.58 -2.18
C ASP A 202 10.71 3.77 -2.29
N GLY A 203 10.24 3.19 -1.18
CA GLY A 203 8.97 2.48 -1.14
C GLY A 203 7.76 3.33 -1.56
N VAL A 204 7.73 4.63 -1.20
CA VAL A 204 6.68 5.55 -1.65
C VAL A 204 6.83 5.89 -3.14
N TYR A 205 8.06 6.16 -3.59
CA TYR A 205 8.31 6.51 -5.00
C TYR A 205 8.07 5.32 -5.93
N GLU A 206 8.50 4.13 -5.55
CA GLU A 206 8.22 2.89 -6.27
C GLU A 206 6.71 2.66 -6.42
N THR A 207 5.95 2.77 -5.32
CA THR A 207 4.49 2.63 -5.33
C THR A 207 3.82 3.65 -6.26
N GLN A 208 4.32 4.88 -6.32
CA GLN A 208 3.80 5.89 -7.24
C GLN A 208 4.14 5.57 -8.69
N LEU A 209 5.38 5.11 -8.96
CA LEU A 209 5.80 4.68 -10.29
C LEU A 209 4.92 3.55 -10.82
N ASP A 210 4.76 2.50 -10.02
CA ASP A 210 3.87 1.37 -10.32
C ASP A 210 2.46 1.85 -10.65
N GLY A 211 1.94 2.75 -9.81
CA GLY A 211 0.61 3.33 -10.01
C GLY A 211 0.47 4.09 -11.32
N PHE A 212 1.46 4.87 -11.72
CA PHE A 212 1.45 5.56 -13.01
C PHE A 212 1.51 4.59 -14.18
N GLU A 213 2.31 3.53 -14.11
CA GLU A 213 2.41 2.51 -15.16
C GLU A 213 1.07 1.78 -15.36
N PHE A 214 0.45 1.30 -14.28
CA PHE A 214 -0.84 0.60 -14.39
C PHE A 214 -2.00 1.53 -14.74
N LYS A 215 -1.97 2.78 -14.31
CA LYS A 215 -2.94 3.81 -14.74
C LYS A 215 -2.82 4.12 -16.23
N ASP A 216 -1.60 4.19 -16.76
CA ASP A 216 -1.35 4.37 -18.19
C ASP A 216 -1.82 3.15 -19.01
N ILE A 217 -1.51 1.93 -18.57
CA ILE A 217 -2.04 0.70 -19.18
C ILE A 217 -3.56 0.73 -19.23
N TYR A 218 -4.21 1.02 -18.08
CA TYR A 218 -5.67 1.11 -18.00
C TYR A 218 -6.25 2.16 -18.97
N ASN A 219 -5.69 3.37 -18.97
CA ASN A 219 -6.16 4.46 -19.83
C ASN A 219 -6.05 4.14 -21.32
N ARG A 220 -5.03 3.39 -21.73
CA ARG A 220 -4.83 3.01 -23.14
C ARG A 220 -5.62 1.78 -23.57
N THR A 221 -5.88 0.86 -22.67
CA THR A 221 -6.38 -0.49 -23.01
C THR A 221 -7.69 -0.87 -22.33
N ASN A 222 -8.11 -0.13 -21.29
CA ASN A 222 -9.21 -0.48 -20.39
C ASN A 222 -9.00 -1.81 -19.64
N ILE A 223 -7.74 -2.31 -19.56
CA ILE A 223 -7.40 -3.50 -18.78
C ILE A 223 -6.97 -3.04 -17.39
N LYS A 224 -7.75 -3.41 -16.37
CA LYS A 224 -7.47 -3.06 -14.99
C LYS A 224 -6.70 -4.18 -14.30
N VAL A 225 -5.53 -3.83 -13.76
CA VAL A 225 -4.81 -4.64 -12.77
C VAL A 225 -5.03 -3.97 -11.41
N TYR A 226 -5.49 -4.72 -10.42
CA TYR A 226 -5.74 -4.20 -9.08
C TYR A 226 -4.43 -4.16 -8.30
N HIS A 227 -4.02 -2.97 -7.88
CA HIS A 227 -2.74 -2.74 -7.21
C HIS A 227 -2.94 -2.57 -5.71
N VAL A 228 -2.37 -3.49 -4.92
CA VAL A 228 -2.44 -3.49 -3.45
C VAL A 228 -1.05 -3.22 -2.87
N LEU A 229 -0.99 -2.34 -1.88
CA LEU A 229 0.21 -2.09 -1.09
C LEU A 229 -0.01 -2.60 0.34
N PHE A 230 0.87 -3.51 0.80
CA PHE A 230 0.92 -3.93 2.19
C PHE A 230 2.04 -3.21 2.92
N ILE A 231 1.74 -2.65 4.09
CA ILE A 231 2.74 -1.98 4.93
C ILE A 231 2.66 -2.47 6.37
N ASP A 232 3.81 -2.75 6.96
CA ASP A 232 3.90 -2.99 8.40
C ASP A 232 5.29 -2.63 8.96
N ALA A 233 5.36 -2.42 10.20
CA ALA A 233 6.40 -2.07 11.17
C ALA A 233 6.08 -0.73 11.85
N TYR A 234 5.52 -0.80 13.05
CA TYR A 234 5.12 0.39 13.84
C TYR A 234 6.24 1.43 13.98
N ARG A 235 7.45 0.98 14.36
CA ARG A 235 8.60 1.89 14.54
C ARG A 235 8.93 2.64 13.25
N THR A 236 9.00 1.94 12.13
CA THR A 236 9.42 2.52 10.84
C THR A 236 8.35 3.43 10.27
N TRP A 237 7.13 2.95 10.18
CA TRP A 237 6.05 3.70 9.55
C TRP A 237 5.43 4.76 10.45
N TRP A 238 5.24 4.45 11.76
CA TRP A 238 4.60 5.41 12.65
C TRP A 238 5.60 6.30 13.38
N THR A 239 6.58 5.73 14.06
CA THR A 239 7.49 6.56 14.87
C THR A 239 8.35 7.47 14.02
N GLN A 240 8.86 6.97 12.89
CA GLN A 240 9.80 7.68 12.03
C GLN A 240 9.17 8.21 10.73
N GLY A 241 8.23 7.47 10.14
CA GLY A 241 7.76 7.61 8.75
C GLY A 241 6.36 8.18 8.55
N LYS A 242 5.75 8.86 9.55
CA LYS A 242 4.37 9.39 9.42
C LYS A 242 4.13 10.24 8.16
N SER A 243 5.09 11.04 7.76
CA SER A 243 4.99 11.83 6.53
C SER A 243 4.91 10.98 5.26
N TYR A 244 5.58 9.82 5.26
CA TYR A 244 5.50 8.87 4.15
C TYR A 244 4.16 8.15 4.11
N LEU A 245 3.56 7.85 5.28
CA LEU A 245 2.17 7.35 5.35
C LEU A 245 1.19 8.35 4.74
N CYS A 246 1.35 9.65 5.02
CA CYS A 246 0.54 10.68 4.38
C CYS A 246 0.66 10.63 2.85
N ARG A 247 1.88 10.51 2.32
CA ARG A 247 2.12 10.43 0.86
C ARG A 247 1.55 9.16 0.23
N ILE A 248 1.54 8.03 0.95
CA ILE A 248 0.85 6.80 0.52
C ILE A 248 -0.67 7.02 0.48
N MET A 249 -1.24 7.70 1.49
CA MET A 249 -2.66 8.06 1.48
C MET A 249 -3.01 8.97 0.31
N ASP A 250 -2.15 9.95 0.01
CA ASP A 250 -2.31 10.83 -1.14
C ASP A 250 -2.23 10.04 -2.45
N ALA A 251 -1.30 9.10 -2.60
CA ALA A 251 -1.17 8.24 -3.76
C ALA A 251 -2.41 7.34 -3.97
N MET A 252 -2.94 6.77 -2.88
CA MET A 252 -4.16 5.96 -2.93
C MET A 252 -5.38 6.79 -3.37
N ASN A 253 -5.58 7.95 -2.76
CA ASN A 253 -6.72 8.81 -3.10
C ASN A 253 -6.60 9.46 -4.49
N SER A 254 -5.39 9.63 -5.02
CA SER A 254 -5.17 10.08 -6.41
C SER A 254 -5.24 8.95 -7.45
N GLY A 255 -5.57 7.72 -7.02
CA GLY A 255 -5.80 6.58 -7.89
C GLY A 255 -4.52 5.91 -8.42
N LEU A 256 -3.40 6.02 -7.70
CA LEU A 256 -2.14 5.33 -8.02
C LEU A 256 -2.03 3.98 -7.30
N VAL A 257 -2.78 3.77 -6.24
CA VAL A 257 -2.90 2.50 -5.51
C VAL A 257 -4.37 2.26 -5.27
N ASP A 258 -4.86 1.06 -5.53
CA ASP A 258 -6.27 0.75 -5.35
C ASP A 258 -6.60 0.52 -3.87
N GLU A 259 -5.70 -0.13 -3.13
CA GLU A 259 -5.88 -0.37 -1.71
C GLU A 259 -4.55 -0.44 -0.96
N VAL A 260 -4.56 0.04 0.27
CA VAL A 260 -3.44 -0.08 1.22
C VAL A 260 -3.92 -0.89 2.43
N ILE A 261 -3.24 -1.99 2.75
CA ILE A 261 -3.55 -2.88 3.88
C ILE A 261 -2.43 -2.76 4.91
N VAL A 262 -2.80 -2.46 6.16
CA VAL A 262 -1.84 -2.10 7.20
C VAL A 262 -1.84 -3.11 8.33
N GLY A 263 -0.69 -3.73 8.58
CA GLY A 263 -0.48 -4.59 9.73
C GLY A 263 -1.62 -5.58 9.95
N LYS A 264 -2.26 -5.53 11.11
CA LYS A 264 -3.35 -6.46 11.51
C LYS A 264 -4.56 -6.48 10.58
N GLU A 265 -4.80 -5.44 9.77
CA GLU A 265 -5.88 -5.44 8.79
C GLU A 265 -5.76 -6.60 7.79
N VAL A 266 -4.56 -7.12 7.59
CA VAL A 266 -4.32 -8.24 6.68
C VAL A 266 -5.17 -9.48 7.01
N LEU A 267 -5.46 -9.69 8.29
CA LEU A 267 -6.22 -10.86 8.76
C LEU A 267 -7.69 -10.86 8.31
N THR A 268 -8.24 -9.68 8.10
CA THR A 268 -9.66 -9.51 7.76
C THR A 268 -9.82 -8.92 6.36
N ARG A 269 -9.14 -7.82 6.07
CA ARG A 269 -9.36 -7.09 4.83
C ARG A 269 -8.80 -7.81 3.59
N TRP A 270 -7.66 -8.49 3.71
CA TRP A 270 -7.09 -9.18 2.55
C TRP A 270 -7.98 -10.33 2.01
N PRO A 271 -8.53 -11.23 2.84
CA PRO A 271 -9.55 -12.18 2.37
C PRO A 271 -10.74 -11.52 1.69
N GLU A 272 -11.25 -10.40 2.23
CA GLU A 272 -12.36 -9.66 1.63
C GLU A 272 -12.00 -9.14 0.23
N VAL A 273 -10.83 -8.55 0.06
CA VAL A 273 -10.34 -8.06 -1.24
C VAL A 273 -10.28 -9.19 -2.27
N LEU A 274 -9.73 -10.34 -1.89
CA LEU A 274 -9.70 -11.52 -2.77
C LEU A 274 -11.12 -11.96 -3.16
N HIS A 275 -12.04 -12.02 -2.20
CA HIS A 275 -13.44 -12.35 -2.48
C HIS A 275 -14.15 -11.33 -3.37
N GLU A 276 -13.87 -10.04 -3.22
CA GLU A 276 -14.46 -8.95 -4.00
C GLU A 276 -13.97 -8.93 -5.45
N ARG A 277 -12.69 -9.28 -5.66
CA ARG A 277 -12.01 -9.11 -6.96
C ARG A 277 -11.93 -10.36 -7.81
N LEU A 278 -12.08 -11.53 -7.22
CA LEU A 278 -11.89 -12.82 -7.89
C LEU A 278 -13.21 -13.62 -8.09
N ARG A 279 -14.33 -12.98 -7.90
CA ARG A 279 -15.68 -13.58 -8.15
C ARG A 279 -16.06 -13.53 -9.61
#